data_c68b1185394e0495149361c2172c6160
#
_entry.id   c68b1185394e0495149361c2172c6160
#
_cell.length_a   1.000
_cell.length_b   1.000
_cell.length_c   1.000
_cell.angle_alpha   90.00
_cell.angle_beta   90.00
_cell.angle_gamma   90.00
#
_symmetry.space_group_name_H-M   'P 1'
#
loop_
_entity.id
_entity.type
_entity.pdbx_description
1 polymer ?
#
loop_
_entity_poly.entity_id
_entity_poly.type
_entity_poly.pdbx_seq_one_letter_code
_entity_poly.pdbx_strand_id
1 'polypeptide(L)'
;MHHCKKTYRPQIANHCTKPNQGELPRFLVENSHEPIIDHQTFNAVQIELAKRRKHGRAASPGTSTNAFTSHIVCSVCGKKYHRRTKKRGNRSRKIWWCATATKGKGNPCRAPQLPETILKTICLDLLGLKDWDDTQILTKLDIITVFPNRYLTFTLKNQNEPVIVDLAQWRKPSDCHRNTQA
;
A
#
# COMPACT_ATOMS: atom_id res chain seq x y z
N MET A 1 9.52 -7.68 -30.47
CA MET A 1 8.28 -7.43 -31.23
C MET A 1 8.08 -5.94 -31.43
N HIS A 2 8.20 -5.46 -32.66
CA HIS A 2 7.99 -4.06 -32.99
C HIS A 2 6.57 -3.89 -33.59
N HIS A 3 5.69 -3.14 -32.91
CA HIS A 3 4.41 -2.75 -33.47
C HIS A 3 4.57 -1.44 -34.23
N CYS A 4 4.59 -1.51 -35.54
CA CYS A 4 4.57 -0.32 -36.40
C CYS A 4 3.16 0.28 -36.47
N LYS A 5 3.07 1.63 -36.55
CA LYS A 5 1.82 2.39 -36.72
C LYS A 5 0.79 2.23 -35.58
N LYS A 6 1.23 2.28 -34.32
CA LYS A 6 0.31 2.41 -33.16
C LYS A 6 -0.44 3.72 -33.18
N THR A 7 0.15 4.75 -33.70
CA THR A 7 -0.44 6.08 -33.83
C THR A 7 -0.23 6.62 -35.24
N TYR A 8 -1.10 7.49 -35.70
CA TYR A 8 -0.98 8.15 -36.99
C TYR A 8 -1.42 9.61 -36.90
N ARG A 9 -1.02 10.42 -37.88
CA ARG A 9 -1.43 11.82 -38.02
C ARG A 9 -2.43 11.91 -39.17
N PRO A 10 -3.72 12.11 -38.89
CA PRO A 10 -4.74 12.19 -39.94
C PRO A 10 -4.58 13.43 -40.85
N GLN A 11 -4.01 14.52 -40.28
CA GLN A 11 -3.73 15.75 -41.00
C GLN A 11 -2.37 16.30 -40.58
N ILE A 12 -1.49 16.56 -41.54
CA ILE A 12 -0.13 17.03 -41.28
C ILE A 12 -0.17 18.48 -40.70
N ALA A 13 -1.11 19.32 -41.17
CA ALA A 13 -1.25 20.71 -40.75
C ALA A 13 -1.59 20.89 -39.27
N ASN A 14 -2.31 19.94 -38.65
CA ASN A 14 -2.80 20.08 -37.27
C ASN A 14 -1.89 19.45 -36.22
N HIS A 15 -0.76 18.85 -36.59
CA HIS A 15 0.19 18.16 -35.71
C HIS A 15 -0.45 17.17 -34.69
N CYS A 16 -1.73 16.82 -34.89
CA CYS A 16 -2.49 15.99 -33.97
C CYS A 16 -2.20 14.50 -34.25
N THR A 17 -1.74 13.79 -33.20
CA THR A 17 -1.48 12.34 -33.27
C THR A 17 -2.65 11.59 -32.66
N LYS A 18 -3.26 10.68 -33.40
CA LYS A 18 -4.35 9.81 -32.92
C LYS A 18 -3.87 8.35 -32.80
N PRO A 19 -4.39 7.58 -31.83
CA PRO A 19 -4.14 6.14 -31.78
C PRO A 19 -4.78 5.49 -33.01
N ASN A 20 -4.07 4.56 -33.65
CA ASN A 20 -4.59 3.78 -34.76
C ASN A 20 -5.52 2.68 -34.21
N GLN A 21 -6.81 2.80 -34.43
CA GLN A 21 -7.83 1.82 -34.04
C GLN A 21 -8.26 0.87 -35.15
N GLY A 22 -7.56 0.91 -36.29
CA GLY A 22 -7.83 0.09 -37.48
C GLY A 22 -7.83 0.88 -38.80
N GLU A 23 -7.65 2.22 -38.73
CA GLU A 23 -7.66 3.11 -39.92
C GLU A 23 -6.44 2.84 -40.81
N LEU A 24 -5.32 2.44 -40.25
CA LEU A 24 -4.13 2.05 -41.00
C LEU A 24 -3.70 0.62 -40.66
N PRO A 25 -3.24 -0.15 -41.62
CA PRO A 25 -2.77 -1.50 -41.40
C PRO A 25 -1.61 -1.50 -40.39
N ARG A 26 -1.63 -2.49 -39.48
CA ARG A 26 -0.59 -2.71 -38.47
C ARG A 26 0.22 -3.93 -38.89
N PHE A 27 1.53 -3.81 -38.82
CA PHE A 27 2.45 -4.89 -39.12
C PHE A 27 3.20 -5.27 -37.85
N LEU A 28 3.28 -6.57 -37.60
CA LEU A 28 4.15 -7.14 -36.58
C LEU A 28 5.37 -7.71 -37.30
N VAL A 29 6.53 -7.15 -37.01
CA VAL A 29 7.82 -7.69 -37.52
C VAL A 29 8.44 -8.43 -36.33
N GLU A 30 8.60 -9.74 -36.51
CA GLU A 30 9.29 -10.60 -35.58
C GLU A 30 10.76 -10.70 -35.97
N ASN A 31 11.64 -10.85 -34.97
CA ASN A 31 13.10 -11.05 -35.18
C ASN A 31 13.76 -9.97 -36.02
N SER A 32 13.28 -8.71 -35.95
CA SER A 32 13.86 -7.60 -36.70
C SER A 32 15.28 -7.21 -36.27
N HIS A 33 15.68 -7.59 -35.08
CA HIS A 33 17.02 -7.40 -34.50
C HIS A 33 17.24 -8.41 -33.38
N GLU A 34 18.49 -8.62 -33.01
CA GLU A 34 18.87 -9.47 -31.89
C GLU A 34 18.29 -8.90 -30.58
N PRO A 35 17.63 -9.73 -29.77
CA PRO A 35 17.01 -9.25 -28.53
C PRO A 35 18.08 -8.90 -27.47
N ILE A 36 17.95 -7.73 -26.83
CA ILE A 36 18.82 -7.28 -25.73
C ILE A 36 18.63 -8.14 -24.49
N ILE A 37 17.41 -8.63 -24.26
CA ILE A 37 17.04 -9.57 -23.21
C ILE A 37 16.31 -10.76 -23.82
N ASP A 38 16.57 -11.95 -23.31
CA ASP A 38 15.89 -13.17 -23.75
C ASP A 38 14.38 -13.14 -23.40
N HIS A 39 13.59 -13.89 -24.15
CA HIS A 39 12.14 -13.97 -23.96
C HIS A 39 11.75 -14.50 -22.59
N GLN A 40 12.54 -15.38 -21.99
CA GLN A 40 12.26 -15.97 -20.70
C GLN A 40 12.34 -14.90 -19.59
N THR A 41 13.43 -14.12 -19.57
CA THR A 41 13.61 -12.99 -18.64
C THR A 41 12.52 -11.93 -18.84
N PHE A 42 12.20 -11.56 -20.08
CA PHE A 42 11.12 -10.62 -20.37
C PHE A 42 9.79 -11.09 -19.81
N ASN A 43 9.39 -12.34 -20.03
CA ASN A 43 8.15 -12.90 -19.54
C ASN A 43 8.11 -12.97 -18.01
N ALA A 44 9.20 -13.34 -17.35
CA ALA A 44 9.30 -13.34 -15.89
C ALA A 44 9.05 -11.95 -15.32
N VAL A 45 9.65 -10.92 -15.93
CA VAL A 45 9.42 -9.51 -15.53
C VAL A 45 7.95 -9.09 -15.75
N GLN A 46 7.32 -9.49 -16.86
CA GLN A 46 5.91 -9.16 -17.11
C GLN A 46 4.97 -9.81 -16.07
N ILE A 47 5.24 -11.05 -15.68
CA ILE A 47 4.47 -11.74 -14.61
C ILE A 47 4.62 -11.00 -13.29
N GLU A 48 5.85 -10.59 -12.93
CA GLU A 48 6.10 -9.85 -11.70
C GLU A 48 5.43 -8.46 -11.71
N LEU A 49 5.47 -7.75 -12.83
CA LEU A 49 4.76 -6.47 -13.01
C LEU A 49 3.25 -6.64 -12.87
N ALA A 50 2.68 -7.72 -13.41
CA ALA A 50 1.26 -8.01 -13.28
C ALA A 50 0.87 -8.29 -11.82
N LYS A 51 1.68 -9.03 -11.06
CA LYS A 51 1.50 -9.22 -9.61
C LYS A 51 1.52 -7.89 -8.85
N ARG A 52 2.51 -7.03 -9.13
CA ARG A 52 2.62 -5.71 -8.49
C ARG A 52 1.43 -4.79 -8.82
N ARG A 53 0.90 -4.84 -10.04
CA ARG A 53 -0.30 -4.08 -10.43
C ARG A 53 -1.54 -4.50 -9.65
N LYS A 54 -1.72 -5.81 -9.38
CA LYS A 54 -2.83 -6.31 -8.54
C LYS A 54 -2.78 -5.78 -7.11
N HIS A 55 -1.57 -5.61 -6.55
CA HIS A 55 -1.37 -5.09 -5.19
C HIS A 55 -1.39 -3.55 -5.09
N GLY A 56 -1.71 -2.86 -6.17
CA GLY A 56 -1.79 -1.39 -6.24
C GLY A 56 -0.53 -0.76 -6.84
N ARG A 57 -0.53 0.58 -6.92
CA ARG A 57 0.53 1.35 -7.54
C ARG A 57 1.88 0.96 -6.94
N ALA A 58 2.80 0.49 -7.78
CA ALA A 58 4.15 0.14 -7.35
C ALA A 58 4.73 1.29 -6.53
N ALA A 59 5.29 0.96 -5.37
CA ALA A 59 6.00 1.95 -4.57
C ALA A 59 7.04 2.61 -5.46
N SER A 60 7.01 3.93 -5.57
CA SER A 60 8.04 4.69 -6.28
C SER A 60 9.40 4.33 -5.68
N PRO A 61 10.46 4.20 -6.50
CA PRO A 61 11.82 4.03 -5.98
C PRO A 61 12.09 5.15 -4.96
N GLY A 62 12.40 4.79 -3.73
CA GLY A 62 12.56 5.75 -2.62
C GLY A 62 11.40 5.81 -1.62
N THR A 63 10.25 5.21 -1.89
CA THR A 63 9.23 5.01 -0.86
C THR A 63 9.64 3.81 -0.01
N SER A 64 10.07 4.06 1.23
CA SER A 64 10.41 2.97 2.14
C SER A 64 9.18 2.08 2.33
N THR A 65 9.26 0.87 1.81
CA THR A 65 8.24 -0.16 2.02
C THR A 65 8.28 -0.56 3.50
N ASN A 66 7.16 -0.40 4.17
CA ASN A 66 6.99 -0.82 5.56
C ASN A 66 6.06 -2.04 5.55
N ALA A 67 6.22 -2.96 6.51
CA ALA A 67 5.40 -4.16 6.63
C ALA A 67 3.88 -3.87 6.62
N PHE A 68 3.45 -2.71 7.08
CA PHE A 68 2.05 -2.31 7.07
C PHE A 68 1.56 -1.72 5.74
N THR A 69 2.45 -1.49 4.77
CA THR A 69 2.06 -0.90 3.48
C THR A 69 1.09 -1.81 2.75
N SER A 70 -0.09 -1.28 2.41
CA SER A 70 -1.20 -2.01 1.78
C SER A 70 -1.94 -3.03 2.64
N HIS A 71 -1.50 -3.31 3.87
CA HIS A 71 -2.12 -4.27 4.78
C HIS A 71 -3.15 -3.66 5.73
N ILE A 72 -3.25 -2.33 5.84
CA ILE A 72 -4.23 -1.66 6.70
C ILE A 72 -5.39 -1.11 5.87
N VAL A 73 -6.61 -1.53 6.20
CA VAL A 73 -7.84 -1.19 5.48
C VAL A 73 -8.84 -0.53 6.44
N CYS A 74 -9.56 0.46 5.95
CA CYS A 74 -10.63 1.13 6.69
C CYS A 74 -11.95 0.37 6.53
N SER A 75 -12.62 -0.01 7.63
CA SER A 75 -13.92 -0.68 7.61
C SER A 75 -15.05 0.21 7.07
N VAL A 76 -14.91 1.55 7.19
CA VAL A 76 -15.96 2.50 6.78
C VAL A 76 -15.98 2.75 5.28
N CYS A 77 -14.81 2.93 4.66
CA CYS A 77 -14.72 3.33 3.25
C CYS A 77 -13.94 2.34 2.36
N GLY A 78 -13.47 1.23 2.91
CA GLY A 78 -12.69 0.21 2.18
C GLY A 78 -11.34 0.67 1.66
N LYS A 79 -10.93 1.92 1.90
CA LYS A 79 -9.66 2.45 1.41
C LYS A 79 -8.50 2.10 2.34
N LYS A 80 -7.31 1.98 1.74
CA LYS A 80 -6.08 1.67 2.46
C LYS A 80 -5.60 2.87 3.27
N TYR A 81 -4.90 2.57 4.35
CA TYR A 81 -4.17 3.54 5.15
C TYR A 81 -2.82 3.86 4.50
N HIS A 82 -2.41 5.11 4.64
CA HIS A 82 -1.11 5.61 4.18
C HIS A 82 -0.27 6.06 5.35
N ARG A 83 1.02 5.76 5.29
CA ARG A 83 2.01 6.21 6.26
C ARG A 83 2.27 7.70 6.09
N ARG A 84 2.20 8.45 7.18
CA ARG A 84 2.48 9.89 7.20
C ARG A 84 3.33 10.26 8.40
N THR A 85 4.09 11.35 8.27
CA THR A 85 4.84 11.94 9.37
C THR A 85 4.03 13.12 9.93
N LYS A 86 3.67 13.05 11.21
CA LYS A 86 3.03 14.16 11.92
C LYS A 86 4.10 14.87 12.75
N LYS A 87 4.32 16.14 12.43
CA LYS A 87 5.25 17.01 13.17
C LYS A 87 4.47 17.83 14.22
N ARG A 88 5.04 17.99 15.41
CA ARG A 88 4.54 18.89 16.46
C ARG A 88 5.75 19.51 17.15
N GLY A 89 6.07 20.76 16.80
CA GLY A 89 7.35 21.40 17.17
C GLY A 89 8.53 20.55 16.67
N ASN A 90 9.52 20.32 17.51
CA ASN A 90 10.71 19.52 17.21
C ASN A 90 10.47 18.00 17.23
N ARG A 91 9.27 17.55 17.60
CA ARG A 91 8.93 16.12 17.67
C ARG A 91 8.24 15.66 16.37
N SER A 92 8.69 14.57 15.81
CA SER A 92 8.03 13.91 14.67
C SER A 92 7.64 12.49 15.04
N ARG A 93 6.44 12.07 14.60
CA ARG A 93 5.97 10.70 14.79
C ARG A 93 5.40 10.16 13.48
N LYS A 94 5.58 8.87 13.25
CA LYS A 94 4.95 8.16 12.13
C LYS A 94 3.56 7.72 12.53
N ILE A 95 2.60 8.00 11.67
CA ILE A 95 1.20 7.62 11.85
C ILE A 95 0.68 6.99 10.56
N TRP A 96 -0.31 6.14 10.71
CA TRP A 96 -1.10 5.59 9.62
C TRP A 96 -2.47 6.27 9.60
N TRP A 97 -2.91 6.71 8.45
CA TRP A 97 -4.16 7.43 8.29
C TRP A 97 -4.90 7.00 7.03
N CYS A 98 -6.21 6.83 7.12
CA CYS A 98 -7.05 6.45 5.99
C CYS A 98 -6.93 7.44 4.83
N ALA A 99 -6.78 6.93 3.61
CA ALA A 99 -6.65 7.75 2.40
C ALA A 99 -7.83 8.71 2.20
N THR A 100 -9.04 8.28 2.57
CA THR A 100 -10.25 9.09 2.46
C THR A 100 -10.30 10.12 3.57
N ALA A 101 -10.04 9.76 4.82
CA ALA A 101 -10.07 10.68 5.97
C ALA A 101 -9.05 11.83 5.85
N THR A 102 -7.97 11.65 5.07
CA THR A 102 -6.96 12.70 4.84
C THR A 102 -7.41 13.82 3.90
N LYS A 103 -8.53 13.63 3.17
CA LYS A 103 -8.98 14.62 2.17
C LYS A 103 -9.62 15.88 2.77
N GLY A 104 -9.78 15.95 4.10
CA GLY A 104 -10.22 17.15 4.80
C GLY A 104 -11.73 17.32 4.94
N LYS A 105 -12.19 18.57 5.05
CA LYS A 105 -13.60 18.93 5.30
C LYS A 105 -14.52 18.39 4.19
N GLY A 106 -15.70 17.90 4.56
CA GLY A 106 -16.70 17.33 3.64
C GLY A 106 -16.55 15.83 3.40
N ASN A 107 -15.56 15.19 4.00
CA ASN A 107 -15.37 13.74 3.85
C ASN A 107 -16.13 12.95 4.93
N PRO A 108 -16.94 11.94 4.55
CA PRO A 108 -17.69 11.14 5.50
C PRO A 108 -16.84 10.19 6.35
N CYS A 109 -15.61 9.89 5.91
CA CYS A 109 -14.75 8.97 6.63
C CYS A 109 -14.04 9.62 7.82
N ARG A 110 -14.42 9.26 9.03
CA ARG A 110 -13.82 9.69 10.31
C ARG A 110 -12.93 8.61 10.94
N ALA A 111 -12.28 7.81 10.12
CA ALA A 111 -11.41 6.73 10.58
C ALA A 111 -10.27 7.28 11.48
N PRO A 112 -9.93 6.60 12.59
CA PRO A 112 -8.92 7.04 13.53
C PRO A 112 -7.52 7.03 12.93
N GLN A 113 -6.66 7.92 13.42
CA GLN A 113 -5.23 7.87 13.15
C GLN A 113 -4.57 6.82 14.04
N LEU A 114 -3.68 6.02 13.47
CA LEU A 114 -2.98 4.97 14.18
C LEU A 114 -1.49 5.30 14.30
N PRO A 115 -0.95 5.49 15.51
CA PRO A 115 0.49 5.62 15.71
C PRO A 115 1.20 4.33 15.31
N GLU A 116 2.27 4.45 14.51
CA GLU A 116 3.04 3.28 14.04
C GLU A 116 3.64 2.49 15.20
N THR A 117 4.08 3.18 16.25
CA THR A 117 4.64 2.53 17.45
C THR A 117 3.64 1.59 18.12
N ILE A 118 2.38 2.00 18.23
CA ILE A 118 1.32 1.18 18.83
C ILE A 118 1.06 -0.06 17.95
N LEU A 119 0.93 0.13 16.64
CA LEU A 119 0.74 -1.00 15.71
C LEU A 119 1.89 -2.01 15.79
N LYS A 120 3.11 -1.52 15.87
CA LYS A 120 4.30 -2.39 16.02
C LYS A 120 4.24 -3.20 17.31
N THR A 121 3.95 -2.54 18.45
CA THR A 121 3.85 -3.23 19.73
C THR A 121 2.76 -4.31 19.73
N ILE A 122 1.58 -4.00 19.19
CA ILE A 122 0.48 -4.97 19.07
C ILE A 122 0.89 -6.16 18.20
N CYS A 123 1.53 -5.92 17.04
CA CYS A 123 1.98 -7.01 16.17
C CYS A 123 3.04 -7.90 16.83
N LEU A 124 4.00 -7.32 17.57
CA LEU A 124 5.01 -8.10 18.28
C LEU A 124 4.36 -9.01 19.33
N ASP A 125 3.41 -8.47 20.08
CA ASP A 125 2.68 -9.21 21.11
C ASP A 125 1.84 -10.34 20.51
N LEU A 126 1.02 -10.04 19.51
CA LEU A 126 0.15 -11.02 18.83
C LEU A 126 0.94 -12.13 18.13
N LEU A 127 2.10 -11.82 17.58
CA LEU A 127 2.93 -12.78 16.83
C LEU A 127 3.99 -13.47 17.69
N GLY A 128 4.10 -13.09 18.98
CA GLY A 128 5.10 -13.63 19.91
C GLY A 128 6.54 -13.31 19.51
N LEU A 129 6.76 -12.17 18.85
CA LEU A 129 8.08 -11.75 18.38
C LEU A 129 8.75 -10.81 19.39
N LYS A 130 10.04 -11.01 19.64
CA LYS A 130 10.84 -10.13 20.52
C LYS A 130 11.26 -8.85 19.80
N ASP A 131 11.69 -8.96 18.55
CA ASP A 131 12.19 -7.87 17.75
C ASP A 131 11.37 -7.66 16.49
N TRP A 132 11.39 -6.42 15.98
CA TRP A 132 10.67 -6.07 14.77
C TRP A 132 11.43 -6.50 13.53
N ASP A 133 10.84 -7.39 12.75
CA ASP A 133 11.34 -7.81 11.44
C ASP A 133 10.20 -7.74 10.40
N ASP A 134 10.36 -6.84 9.44
CA ASP A 134 9.37 -6.63 8.38
C ASP A 134 9.08 -7.92 7.59
N THR A 135 10.06 -8.77 7.39
CA THR A 135 9.92 -10.03 6.64
C THR A 135 9.05 -11.02 7.39
N GLN A 136 9.32 -11.22 8.69
CA GLN A 136 8.52 -12.11 9.52
C GLN A 136 7.08 -11.63 9.70
N ILE A 137 6.87 -10.32 9.81
CA ILE A 137 5.53 -9.73 9.87
C ILE A 137 4.77 -10.01 8.58
N LEU A 138 5.39 -9.76 7.42
CA LEU A 138 4.75 -9.97 6.10
C LEU A 138 4.40 -11.43 5.81
N THR A 139 5.15 -12.39 6.37
CA THR A 139 4.82 -13.82 6.21
C THR A 139 3.60 -14.23 7.02
N LYS A 140 3.35 -13.61 8.17
CA LYS A 140 2.29 -13.98 9.11
C LYS A 140 1.04 -13.09 9.02
N LEU A 141 1.21 -11.79 8.75
CA LEU A 141 0.13 -10.81 8.67
C LEU A 141 -0.51 -10.81 7.28
N ASP A 142 -1.84 -10.83 7.23
CA ASP A 142 -2.62 -10.64 5.99
C ASP A 142 -3.20 -9.22 5.95
N ILE A 143 -4.22 -8.93 6.75
CA ILE A 143 -4.91 -7.64 6.76
C ILE A 143 -5.17 -7.17 8.19
N ILE A 144 -5.09 -5.84 8.38
CA ILE A 144 -5.54 -5.14 9.57
C ILE A 144 -6.75 -4.29 9.18
N THR A 145 -7.93 -4.60 9.71
CA THR A 145 -9.12 -3.79 9.48
C THR A 145 -9.33 -2.83 10.65
N VAL A 146 -9.53 -1.55 10.33
CA VAL A 146 -9.66 -0.47 11.33
C VAL A 146 -11.09 0.00 11.42
N PHE A 147 -11.68 -0.05 12.61
CA PHE A 147 -13.05 0.38 12.89
C PHE A 147 -13.10 1.79 13.52
N PRO A 148 -14.21 2.54 13.36
CA PRO A 148 -14.35 3.92 13.88
C PRO A 148 -14.24 4.01 15.40
N ASN A 149 -14.73 3.01 16.10
CA ASN A 149 -14.73 2.86 17.56
C ASN A 149 -13.38 2.41 18.16
N ARG A 150 -12.28 2.55 17.38
CA ARG A 150 -10.92 2.19 17.76
C ARG A 150 -10.65 0.69 17.94
N TYR A 151 -11.50 -0.18 17.46
CA TYR A 151 -11.19 -1.59 17.36
C TYR A 151 -10.34 -1.86 16.10
N LEU A 152 -9.39 -2.76 16.25
CA LEU A 152 -8.59 -3.31 15.16
C LEU A 152 -8.88 -4.80 15.06
N THR A 153 -9.03 -5.27 13.85
CA THR A 153 -9.11 -6.71 13.59
C THR A 153 -7.88 -7.12 12.80
N PHE A 154 -7.12 -8.06 13.34
CA PHE A 154 -5.94 -8.63 12.71
C PHE A 154 -6.30 -9.97 12.09
N THR A 155 -6.19 -10.08 10.78
CA THR A 155 -6.29 -11.35 10.06
C THR A 155 -4.88 -11.87 9.81
N LEU A 156 -4.59 -13.07 10.30
CA LEU A 156 -3.30 -13.73 10.14
C LEU A 156 -3.43 -14.83 9.09
N LYS A 157 -2.39 -15.03 8.28
CA LYS A 157 -2.41 -15.99 7.16
C LYS A 157 -2.58 -17.44 7.61
N ASN A 158 -2.16 -17.75 8.85
CA ASN A 158 -2.17 -19.12 9.40
C ASN A 158 -3.30 -19.34 10.41
N GLN A 159 -4.21 -18.39 10.58
CA GLN A 159 -5.34 -18.50 11.50
C GLN A 159 -6.64 -18.18 10.78
N ASN A 160 -7.65 -19.01 10.98
CA ASN A 160 -8.97 -18.81 10.37
C ASN A 160 -9.80 -17.74 11.09
N GLU A 161 -9.51 -17.48 12.36
CA GLU A 161 -10.24 -16.48 13.16
C GLU A 161 -9.44 -15.18 13.28
N PRO A 162 -10.09 -14.04 13.03
CA PRO A 162 -9.46 -12.74 13.19
C PRO A 162 -9.33 -12.38 14.68
N VAL A 163 -8.19 -11.82 15.07
CA VAL A 163 -7.95 -11.34 16.44
C VAL A 163 -8.43 -9.90 16.56
N ILE A 164 -9.32 -9.64 17.51
CA ILE A 164 -9.88 -8.30 17.78
C ILE A 164 -9.09 -7.65 18.91
N VAL A 165 -8.61 -6.44 18.67
CA VAL A 165 -7.84 -5.62 19.65
C VAL A 165 -8.52 -4.29 19.87
N ASP A 166 -8.77 -3.94 21.12
CA ASP A 166 -9.29 -2.61 21.52
C ASP A 166 -8.12 -1.66 21.81
N LEU A 167 -7.96 -0.64 20.97
CA LEU A 167 -6.93 0.38 21.15
C LEU A 167 -7.13 1.23 22.42
N ALA A 168 -8.35 1.30 22.99
CA ALA A 168 -8.61 2.06 24.19
C ALA A 168 -8.00 1.38 25.44
N GLN A 169 -7.96 0.06 25.43
CA GLN A 169 -7.35 -0.75 26.50
C GLN A 169 -5.83 -0.90 26.33
N TRP A 170 -5.34 -0.70 25.11
CA TRP A 170 -3.92 -0.83 24.79
C TRP A 170 -3.13 0.42 25.23
N ARG A 171 -2.88 0.57 26.52
CA ARG A 171 -1.99 1.59 27.09
C ARG A 171 -0.57 1.02 27.19
N LYS A 172 0.44 1.82 26.82
CA LYS A 172 1.82 1.47 27.10
C LYS A 172 1.99 1.27 28.61
N PRO A 173 2.75 0.26 29.05
CA PRO A 173 3.10 0.09 30.47
C PRO A 173 3.78 1.32 31.09
N SER A 174 4.39 2.20 30.30
CA SER A 174 5.10 3.41 30.74
C SER A 174 4.21 4.63 31.06
N ASP A 175 2.91 4.61 30.73
CA ASP A 175 2.02 5.75 31.04
C ASP A 175 1.31 5.61 32.40
N CYS A 176 1.60 4.54 33.16
CA CYS A 176 0.99 4.29 34.47
C CYS A 176 1.58 5.14 35.62
N HIS A 177 2.67 5.87 35.41
CA HIS A 177 3.37 6.59 36.50
C HIS A 177 3.14 8.11 36.53
N ARG A 178 2.14 8.68 35.83
CA ARG A 178 1.93 10.13 35.82
C ARG A 178 0.61 10.63 36.42
N ASN A 179 -0.12 9.83 37.16
CA ASN A 179 -1.33 10.30 37.87
C ASN A 179 -1.44 9.76 39.29
N THR A 180 -0.41 10.00 40.11
CA THR A 180 -0.54 9.87 41.56
C THR A 180 0.32 10.94 42.22
N GLN A 181 -0.12 12.19 42.14
CA GLN A 181 0.21 13.26 43.10
C GLN A 181 -0.71 14.47 42.80
N ALA A 182 -1.84 14.57 43.44
CA ALA A 182 -2.47 15.77 43.86
C ALA A 182 -3.39 15.42 45.04
#